data_5fdf6faa8c51943c699a9439b80db8be
#
_entry.id   5fdf6faa8c51943c699a9439b80db8be
#
_cell.length_a   1.000
_cell.length_b   1.000
_cell.length_c   1.000
_cell.angle_alpha   90.00
_cell.angle_beta   90.00
_cell.angle_gamma   90.00
#
_symmetry.space_group_name_H-M   'P 1'
#
loop_
_entity.id
_entity.type
_entity.pdbx_description
1 polymer ?
#
loop_
_entity_poly.entity_id
_entity_poly.type
_entity_poly.pdbx_seq_one_letter_code
_entity_poly.pdbx_strand_id
1 'polypeptide(L)'
;MNLQQLFDNVKLTENGDLAYKKVSSDVMLNILFMTEYYSKHLDEVPHLEYSPIDKLFAMFIRDPRYGLGKRDLGRKLMSSAKVSFEDALLAGRADDLLFMEWESFDYYSMLDYLKSEIDKGNELVKKWMPRYSSKHLLLARQIAKYWDMNKQQYGHFIKCNTTENKMSDHRWDDVEFEHVPSLAMLKYAKAFSTKAETKARYAKYLEDVKAGKKDLHVATTSVYDIYRNRKKIDADLFFSKLEKISGSWIPVVDSSGSMQDMNDSYGKAMAIGHYLAKCSTYAPNQVVSFSSRPQLLTLGNLSEDIDRYWMPDYNKESEYEREIASMYTGDCSNTDFGKVMQLLSNLDGEIMPEYLIVLSDMEFDQGSRTSKDATMQLFKEKGYTTKIVWWNLNSRHTTCPEMDNSGNIFLSGYNPMLLKFLQAGFDTSAFLHTLLQEYAKSVGK
;
A
#
# COMPACT_ATOMS: atom_id res chain seq x y z
N MET A 1 -2.85 -24.07 -22.11
CA MET A 1 -1.45 -24.03 -21.60
C MET A 1 -0.83 -25.40 -21.88
N ASN A 2 0.32 -25.46 -22.56
CA ASN A 2 0.99 -26.74 -22.78
C ASN A 2 1.83 -27.11 -21.51
N LEU A 3 2.24 -28.38 -21.41
CA LEU A 3 2.99 -28.88 -20.25
C LEU A 3 4.29 -28.09 -19.98
N GLN A 4 4.99 -27.63 -21.03
CA GLN A 4 6.19 -26.83 -20.92
C GLN A 4 5.89 -25.47 -20.25
N GLN A 5 4.84 -24.80 -20.69
CA GLN A 5 4.41 -23.51 -20.09
C GLN A 5 3.98 -23.66 -18.62
N LEU A 6 3.45 -24.83 -18.24
CA LEU A 6 3.11 -25.12 -16.85
C LEU A 6 4.40 -25.24 -16.02
N PHE A 7 5.41 -26.01 -16.48
CA PHE A 7 6.70 -26.15 -15.79
C PHE A 7 7.44 -24.81 -15.67
N ASP A 8 7.40 -23.98 -16.72
CA ASP A 8 8.04 -22.66 -16.71
C ASP A 8 7.38 -21.68 -15.73
N ASN A 9 6.10 -21.91 -15.37
CA ASN A 9 5.33 -21.06 -14.47
C ASN A 9 5.29 -21.54 -13.02
N VAL A 10 5.90 -22.66 -12.69
CA VAL A 10 5.86 -23.27 -11.36
C VAL A 10 7.20 -23.12 -10.64
N LYS A 11 7.13 -22.96 -9.32
CA LYS A 11 8.27 -22.92 -8.38
C LYS A 11 7.83 -23.54 -7.05
N LEU A 12 8.77 -24.00 -6.24
CA LEU A 12 8.51 -24.33 -4.84
C LEU A 12 8.68 -23.08 -3.97
N THR A 13 7.84 -22.94 -2.94
CA THR A 13 8.02 -21.97 -1.85
C THR A 13 9.26 -22.35 -1.01
N GLU A 14 9.73 -21.45 -0.14
CA GLU A 14 10.78 -21.76 0.83
C GLU A 14 10.40 -22.95 1.72
N ASN A 15 9.12 -23.11 2.03
CA ASN A 15 8.57 -24.18 2.87
C ASN A 15 8.15 -25.42 2.07
N GLY A 16 8.43 -25.46 0.77
CA GLY A 16 8.28 -26.64 -0.10
C GLY A 16 6.91 -26.84 -0.74
N ASP A 17 5.97 -25.93 -0.62
CA ASP A 17 4.69 -26.01 -1.34
C ASP A 17 4.84 -25.56 -2.80
N LEU A 18 3.92 -26.00 -3.65
CA LEU A 18 3.91 -25.64 -5.06
C LEU A 18 3.29 -24.26 -5.26
N ALA A 19 3.99 -23.36 -5.95
CA ALA A 19 3.53 -22.02 -6.24
C ALA A 19 3.72 -21.64 -7.71
N TYR A 20 2.93 -20.69 -8.18
CA TYR A 20 2.92 -20.20 -9.54
C TYR A 20 3.63 -18.85 -9.65
N LYS A 21 4.46 -18.65 -10.66
CA LYS A 21 5.20 -17.40 -10.91
C LYS A 21 4.32 -16.32 -11.53
N LYS A 22 3.21 -16.69 -12.16
CA LYS A 22 2.27 -15.79 -12.82
C LYS A 22 0.84 -16.20 -12.49
N VAL A 23 0.01 -15.24 -12.20
CA VAL A 23 -1.42 -15.46 -11.90
C VAL A 23 -2.29 -15.38 -13.16
N SER A 24 -1.82 -14.69 -14.20
CA SER A 24 -2.57 -14.46 -15.44
C SER A 24 -1.64 -14.47 -16.66
N SER A 25 -2.18 -14.68 -17.85
CA SER A 25 -1.49 -14.42 -19.13
C SER A 25 -1.47 -12.93 -19.51
N ASP A 26 -2.34 -12.11 -18.93
CA ASP A 26 -2.39 -10.67 -19.14
C ASP A 26 -1.24 -9.96 -18.42
N VAL A 27 -0.49 -9.12 -19.17
CA VAL A 27 0.71 -8.44 -18.66
C VAL A 27 0.35 -7.43 -17.57
N MET A 28 -0.69 -6.63 -17.78
CA MET A 28 -1.08 -5.60 -16.81
C MET A 28 -1.65 -6.19 -15.53
N LEU A 29 -2.45 -7.26 -15.63
CA LEU A 29 -2.93 -8.00 -14.47
C LEU A 29 -1.78 -8.61 -13.66
N ASN A 30 -0.79 -9.20 -14.32
CA ASN A 30 0.40 -9.69 -13.61
C ASN A 30 1.17 -8.58 -12.93
N ILE A 31 1.37 -7.42 -13.58
CA ILE A 31 2.04 -6.27 -12.95
C ILE A 31 1.23 -5.81 -11.74
N LEU A 32 -0.09 -5.71 -11.86
CA LEU A 32 -0.97 -5.30 -10.76
C LEU A 32 -0.87 -6.25 -9.57
N PHE A 33 -1.01 -7.55 -9.81
CA PHE A 33 -0.96 -8.57 -8.77
C PHE A 33 0.44 -8.77 -8.18
N MET A 34 1.48 -8.43 -8.94
CA MET A 34 2.88 -8.60 -8.56
C MET A 34 3.58 -7.25 -8.24
N THR A 35 2.82 -6.19 -7.95
CA THR A 35 3.38 -4.84 -7.74
C THR A 35 4.44 -4.78 -6.65
N GLU A 36 4.30 -5.58 -5.59
CA GLU A 36 5.30 -5.60 -4.51
C GLU A 36 6.61 -6.25 -4.98
N TYR A 37 6.53 -7.33 -5.74
CA TYR A 37 7.70 -7.97 -6.34
C TYR A 37 8.42 -7.06 -7.34
N TYR A 38 7.70 -6.56 -8.34
CA TYR A 38 8.29 -5.69 -9.36
C TYR A 38 8.81 -4.37 -8.80
N SER A 39 8.29 -3.90 -7.66
CA SER A 39 8.85 -2.73 -6.97
C SER A 39 10.26 -2.98 -6.41
N LYS A 40 10.64 -4.22 -6.21
CA LYS A 40 11.98 -4.66 -5.73
C LYS A 40 12.88 -5.17 -6.86
N HIS A 41 12.29 -5.58 -7.99
CA HIS A 41 12.97 -6.20 -9.14
C HIS A 41 12.61 -5.44 -10.43
N LEU A 42 13.09 -4.19 -10.51
CA LEU A 42 12.73 -3.28 -11.60
C LEU A 42 13.25 -3.72 -12.98
N ASP A 43 14.32 -4.51 -13.01
CA ASP A 43 14.91 -5.12 -14.21
C ASP A 43 14.03 -6.22 -14.82
N GLU A 44 13.17 -6.85 -14.02
CA GLU A 44 12.25 -7.90 -14.47
C GLU A 44 10.88 -7.37 -14.92
N VAL A 45 10.64 -6.04 -14.81
CA VAL A 45 9.35 -5.42 -15.16
C VAL A 45 9.08 -5.58 -16.65
N PRO A 46 7.94 -6.18 -17.04
CA PRO A 46 7.55 -6.30 -18.45
C PRO A 46 7.35 -4.93 -19.10
N HIS A 47 7.69 -4.84 -20.38
CA HIS A 47 7.38 -3.65 -21.17
C HIS A 47 5.87 -3.53 -21.42
N LEU A 48 5.36 -2.30 -21.30
CA LEU A 48 4.03 -1.93 -21.75
C LEU A 48 4.09 -1.43 -23.20
N GLU A 49 2.99 -1.61 -23.92
CA GLU A 49 2.77 -0.98 -25.22
C GLU A 49 2.48 0.52 -25.05
N TYR A 50 2.34 1.25 -26.18
CA TYR A 50 2.10 2.71 -26.14
C TYR A 50 0.61 3.07 -26.23
N SER A 51 -0.27 2.14 -25.84
CA SER A 51 -1.70 2.36 -25.89
C SER A 51 -2.18 3.35 -24.82
N PRO A 52 -3.31 4.01 -24.99
CA PRO A 52 -3.87 4.91 -23.97
C PRO A 52 -4.14 4.20 -22.62
N ILE A 53 -4.56 2.92 -22.67
CA ILE A 53 -4.83 2.15 -21.46
C ILE A 53 -3.54 1.80 -20.69
N ASP A 54 -2.44 1.51 -21.41
CA ASP A 54 -1.13 1.26 -20.79
C ASP A 54 -0.60 2.51 -20.08
N LYS A 55 -0.77 3.69 -20.71
CA LYS A 55 -0.40 4.98 -20.12
C LYS A 55 -1.20 5.23 -18.83
N LEU A 56 -2.51 5.02 -18.89
CA LEU A 56 -3.39 5.19 -17.73
C LEU A 56 -3.03 4.21 -16.61
N PHE A 57 -2.71 2.97 -16.94
CA PHE A 57 -2.26 1.96 -15.99
C PHE A 57 -0.92 2.34 -15.34
N ALA A 58 0.05 2.80 -16.13
CA ALA A 58 1.34 3.25 -15.60
C ALA A 58 1.18 4.44 -14.63
N MET A 59 0.30 5.39 -14.97
CA MET A 59 -0.07 6.51 -14.11
C MET A 59 -0.74 6.02 -12.81
N PHE A 60 -1.68 5.08 -12.90
CA PHE A 60 -2.33 4.46 -11.74
C PHE A 60 -1.32 3.78 -10.80
N ILE A 61 -0.38 3.03 -11.33
CA ILE A 61 0.68 2.41 -10.51
C ILE A 61 1.50 3.49 -9.75
N ARG A 62 1.73 4.65 -10.39
CA ARG A 62 2.54 5.73 -9.80
C ARG A 62 1.77 6.63 -8.83
N ASP A 63 0.52 6.93 -9.09
CA ASP A 63 -0.23 7.97 -8.35
C ASP A 63 -0.44 7.56 -6.87
N PRO A 64 0.06 8.37 -5.90
CA PRO A 64 -0.12 8.07 -4.48
C PRO A 64 -1.49 8.51 -3.93
N ARG A 65 -2.30 9.27 -4.70
CA ARG A 65 -3.60 9.82 -4.26
C ARG A 65 -4.75 8.92 -4.66
N TYR A 66 -4.74 8.50 -5.92
CA TYR A 66 -5.84 7.75 -6.54
C TYR A 66 -5.41 6.39 -7.09
N GLY A 67 -4.14 6.04 -6.95
CA GLY A 67 -3.56 4.79 -7.42
C GLY A 67 -2.76 4.06 -6.34
N LEU A 68 -1.75 3.28 -6.75
CA LEU A 68 -0.97 2.43 -5.85
C LEU A 68 0.22 3.13 -5.17
N GLY A 69 0.66 4.30 -5.65
CA GLY A 69 1.77 5.06 -5.08
C GLY A 69 3.15 4.40 -5.21
N LYS A 70 3.31 3.43 -6.12
CA LYS A 70 4.56 2.69 -6.34
C LYS A 70 5.52 3.51 -7.19
N ARG A 71 6.42 4.28 -6.54
CA ARG A 71 7.21 5.32 -7.20
C ARG A 71 8.14 4.79 -8.28
N ASP A 72 9.03 3.88 -7.93
CA ASP A 72 10.09 3.46 -8.86
C ASP A 72 9.54 2.53 -9.95
N LEU A 73 8.60 1.64 -9.61
CA LEU A 73 7.84 0.85 -10.58
C LEU A 73 7.03 1.76 -11.53
N GLY A 74 6.32 2.75 -10.97
CA GLY A 74 5.54 3.69 -11.77
C GLY A 74 6.40 4.51 -12.75
N ARG A 75 7.59 4.98 -12.33
CA ARG A 75 8.56 5.66 -13.21
C ARG A 75 8.97 4.75 -14.39
N LYS A 76 9.32 3.50 -14.08
CA LYS A 76 9.70 2.51 -15.10
C LYS A 76 8.58 2.28 -16.10
N LEU A 77 7.35 2.08 -15.62
CA LEU A 77 6.18 1.85 -16.47
C LEU A 77 5.79 3.10 -17.27
N MET A 78 5.82 4.30 -16.67
CA MET A 78 5.53 5.54 -17.37
C MET A 78 6.55 5.83 -18.48
N SER A 79 7.84 5.55 -18.25
CA SER A 79 8.87 5.61 -19.30
C SER A 79 8.57 4.61 -20.42
N SER A 80 8.28 3.35 -20.08
CA SER A 80 7.97 2.29 -21.05
C SER A 80 6.73 2.64 -21.89
N ALA A 81 5.67 3.13 -21.28
CA ALA A 81 4.42 3.52 -21.94
C ALA A 81 4.49 4.90 -22.66
N LYS A 82 5.62 5.61 -22.59
CA LYS A 82 5.80 6.97 -23.14
C LYS A 82 4.69 7.93 -22.69
N VAL A 83 4.49 8.03 -21.38
CA VAL A 83 3.52 8.96 -20.78
C VAL A 83 3.99 10.41 -21.00
N SER A 84 3.08 11.34 -21.31
CA SER A 84 3.43 12.76 -21.52
C SER A 84 3.94 13.43 -20.23
N PHE A 85 4.62 14.58 -20.36
CA PHE A 85 5.12 15.31 -19.20
C PHE A 85 3.99 15.78 -18.28
N GLU A 86 2.90 16.26 -18.86
CA GLU A 86 1.70 16.68 -18.14
C GLU A 86 1.10 15.54 -17.36
N ASP A 87 0.94 14.39 -17.99
CA ASP A 87 0.34 13.21 -17.36
C ASP A 87 1.23 12.62 -16.28
N ALA A 88 2.54 12.58 -16.52
CA ALA A 88 3.51 12.15 -15.51
C ALA A 88 3.53 13.09 -14.29
N LEU A 89 3.39 14.42 -14.50
CA LEU A 89 3.28 15.38 -13.41
C LEU A 89 1.94 15.29 -12.68
N LEU A 90 0.85 14.98 -13.41
CA LEU A 90 -0.48 14.77 -12.83
C LEU A 90 -0.49 13.53 -11.91
N ALA A 91 0.10 12.42 -12.35
CA ALA A 91 0.15 11.18 -11.58
C ALA A 91 1.22 11.18 -10.47
N GLY A 92 2.25 12.01 -10.61
CA GLY A 92 3.45 11.96 -9.78
C GLY A 92 3.90 13.29 -9.21
N ARG A 93 5.18 13.52 -9.34
CA ARG A 93 5.91 14.70 -8.83
C ARG A 93 6.92 15.16 -9.89
N ALA A 94 7.39 16.41 -9.81
CA ALA A 94 8.39 16.90 -10.74
C ALA A 94 9.71 16.09 -10.71
N ASP A 95 10.08 15.50 -9.57
CA ASP A 95 11.25 14.63 -9.50
C ASP A 95 11.05 13.29 -10.23
N ASP A 96 9.82 12.85 -10.48
CA ASP A 96 9.60 11.67 -11.30
C ASP A 96 10.05 11.91 -12.74
N LEU A 97 9.72 13.05 -13.32
CA LEU A 97 10.19 13.44 -14.65
C LEU A 97 11.72 13.45 -14.74
N LEU A 98 12.42 13.91 -13.70
CA LEU A 98 13.88 13.96 -13.66
C LEU A 98 14.56 12.58 -13.57
N PHE A 99 13.83 11.55 -13.12
CA PHE A 99 14.35 10.19 -12.90
C PHE A 99 13.69 9.12 -13.78
N MET A 100 12.80 9.50 -14.69
CA MET A 100 12.35 8.65 -15.77
C MET A 100 13.44 8.49 -16.83
N GLU A 101 13.38 7.40 -17.60
CA GLU A 101 14.28 7.16 -18.72
C GLU A 101 13.78 7.94 -19.95
N TRP A 102 14.58 8.85 -20.47
CA TRP A 102 14.29 9.67 -21.64
C TRP A 102 15.32 9.47 -22.73
N GLU A 103 14.91 9.54 -24.00
CA GLU A 103 15.83 9.78 -25.10
C GLU A 103 16.47 11.19 -24.94
N SER A 104 17.66 11.39 -25.48
CA SER A 104 18.42 12.62 -25.24
C SER A 104 17.67 13.91 -25.59
N PHE A 105 16.87 13.90 -26.65
CA PHE A 105 16.05 15.04 -27.06
C PHE A 105 14.92 15.31 -26.07
N ASP A 106 14.23 14.27 -25.64
CA ASP A 106 13.08 14.36 -24.73
C ASP A 106 13.52 14.88 -23.35
N TYR A 107 14.74 14.56 -22.93
CA TYR A 107 15.26 15.05 -21.64
C TYR A 107 15.34 16.57 -21.58
N TYR A 108 15.82 17.23 -22.62
CA TYR A 108 15.90 18.71 -22.67
C TYR A 108 14.51 19.34 -22.80
N SER A 109 13.63 18.75 -23.60
CA SER A 109 12.24 19.19 -23.71
C SER A 109 11.50 19.08 -22.36
N MET A 110 11.79 18.04 -21.57
CA MET A 110 11.28 17.88 -20.22
C MET A 110 11.81 18.97 -19.27
N LEU A 111 13.08 19.35 -19.37
CA LEU A 111 13.64 20.44 -18.57
C LEU A 111 13.00 21.79 -18.92
N ASP A 112 12.74 22.06 -20.20
CA ASP A 112 12.03 23.27 -20.64
C ASP A 112 10.57 23.30 -20.16
N TYR A 113 9.89 22.13 -20.17
CA TYR A 113 8.58 21.98 -19.59
C TYR A 113 8.56 22.28 -18.08
N LEU A 114 9.50 21.74 -17.30
CA LEU A 114 9.60 22.01 -15.87
C LEU A 114 9.88 23.49 -15.59
N LYS A 115 10.74 24.16 -16.41
CA LYS A 115 10.98 25.58 -16.30
C LYS A 115 9.71 26.39 -16.53
N SER A 116 8.95 26.06 -17.57
CA SER A 116 7.67 26.68 -17.88
C SER A 116 6.67 26.55 -16.72
N GLU A 117 6.58 25.39 -16.09
CA GLU A 117 5.71 25.19 -14.92
C GLU A 117 6.14 26.03 -13.70
N ILE A 118 7.46 26.19 -13.48
CA ILE A 118 7.99 27.08 -12.43
C ILE A 118 7.64 28.54 -12.72
N ASP A 119 7.78 29.00 -13.98
CA ASP A 119 7.46 30.34 -14.42
C ASP A 119 5.94 30.66 -14.25
N LYS A 120 5.08 29.66 -14.41
CA LYS A 120 3.64 29.73 -14.11
C LYS A 120 3.33 29.77 -12.61
N GLY A 121 4.35 29.64 -11.73
CA GLY A 121 4.18 29.67 -10.28
C GLY A 121 3.82 28.33 -9.64
N ASN A 122 4.06 27.19 -10.32
CA ASN A 122 3.77 25.86 -9.78
C ASN A 122 4.70 25.53 -8.58
N GLU A 123 4.22 25.76 -7.36
CA GLU A 123 4.96 25.56 -6.10
C GLU A 123 5.34 24.09 -5.87
N LEU A 124 4.53 23.14 -6.37
CA LEU A 124 4.84 21.71 -6.24
C LEU A 124 6.03 21.32 -7.13
N VAL A 125 6.14 21.89 -8.32
CA VAL A 125 7.30 21.68 -9.18
C VAL A 125 8.56 22.26 -8.50
N LYS A 126 8.53 23.50 -8.02
CA LYS A 126 9.64 24.11 -7.27
C LYS A 126 10.08 23.26 -6.07
N LYS A 127 9.12 22.69 -5.33
CA LYS A 127 9.38 21.82 -4.17
C LYS A 127 10.28 20.64 -4.50
N TRP A 128 10.04 19.99 -5.63
CA TRP A 128 10.68 18.72 -6.00
C TRP A 128 11.91 18.89 -6.90
N MET A 129 12.25 20.12 -7.29
CA MET A 129 13.51 20.39 -8.00
C MET A 129 14.73 20.06 -7.13
N PRO A 130 15.81 19.48 -7.71
CA PRO A 130 17.03 19.16 -6.98
C PRO A 130 17.71 20.41 -6.46
N ARG A 131 18.24 20.36 -5.25
CA ARG A 131 18.90 21.49 -4.58
C ARG A 131 20.41 21.29 -4.49
N TYR A 132 21.15 22.39 -4.45
CA TYR A 132 22.61 22.36 -4.26
C TYR A 132 23.04 21.78 -2.90
N SER A 133 22.15 21.75 -1.92
CA SER A 133 22.35 21.15 -0.59
C SER A 133 21.88 19.68 -0.49
N SER A 134 21.35 19.10 -1.58
CA SER A 134 20.82 17.74 -1.59
C SER A 134 21.84 16.73 -2.11
N LYS A 135 21.53 15.42 -1.94
CA LYS A 135 22.28 14.32 -2.56
C LYS A 135 22.32 14.40 -4.10
N HIS A 136 21.45 15.20 -4.71
CA HIS A 136 21.35 15.42 -6.15
C HIS A 136 22.04 16.72 -6.62
N LEU A 137 23.10 17.15 -5.93
CA LEU A 137 23.88 18.35 -6.25
C LEU A 137 24.34 18.41 -7.71
N LEU A 138 24.81 17.30 -8.27
CA LEU A 138 25.30 17.26 -9.67
C LEU A 138 24.18 17.56 -10.65
N LEU A 139 23.01 16.96 -10.43
CA LEU A 139 21.81 17.21 -11.25
C LEU A 139 21.37 18.67 -11.14
N ALA A 140 21.36 19.25 -9.93
CA ALA A 140 21.04 20.67 -9.74
C ALA A 140 21.99 21.58 -10.52
N ARG A 141 23.32 21.27 -10.55
CA ARG A 141 24.29 22.00 -11.35
C ARG A 141 24.06 21.88 -12.85
N GLN A 142 23.75 20.70 -13.33
CA GLN A 142 23.45 20.44 -14.76
C GLN A 142 22.23 21.25 -15.22
N ILE A 143 21.13 21.19 -14.45
CA ILE A 143 19.89 21.92 -14.74
C ILE A 143 20.13 23.42 -14.71
N ALA A 144 20.79 23.94 -13.67
CA ALA A 144 21.12 25.37 -13.57
C ALA A 144 21.95 25.84 -14.76
N LYS A 145 22.97 25.05 -15.15
CA LYS A 145 23.80 25.37 -16.35
C LYS A 145 22.94 25.34 -17.63
N TYR A 146 22.07 24.40 -17.80
CA TYR A 146 21.17 24.31 -18.96
C TYR A 146 20.23 25.52 -19.05
N TRP A 147 19.71 25.98 -17.90
CA TRP A 147 18.86 27.19 -17.83
C TRP A 147 19.61 28.50 -17.78
N ASP A 148 20.91 28.49 -18.00
CA ASP A 148 21.82 29.68 -17.93
C ASP A 148 21.71 30.45 -16.60
N MET A 149 21.65 29.70 -15.48
CA MET A 149 21.54 30.26 -14.14
C MET A 149 22.77 29.95 -13.29
N ASN A 150 23.26 30.94 -12.55
CA ASN A 150 24.22 30.66 -11.48
C ASN A 150 23.52 30.03 -10.26
N LYS A 151 24.31 29.56 -9.28
CA LYS A 151 23.80 28.88 -8.08
C LYS A 151 22.76 29.72 -7.32
N GLN A 152 22.96 31.01 -7.20
CA GLN A 152 22.08 31.89 -6.43
C GLN A 152 20.76 32.14 -7.18
N GLN A 153 20.84 32.41 -8.48
CA GLN A 153 19.67 32.56 -9.36
C GLN A 153 18.82 31.31 -9.37
N TYR A 154 19.43 30.13 -9.56
CA TYR A 154 18.73 28.86 -9.52
C TYR A 154 18.03 28.61 -8.16
N GLY A 155 18.75 28.83 -7.05
CA GLY A 155 18.19 28.68 -5.71
C GLY A 155 16.99 29.59 -5.44
N HIS A 156 17.04 30.83 -5.97
CA HIS A 156 15.90 31.74 -5.88
C HIS A 156 14.73 31.30 -6.76
N PHE A 157 15.02 30.87 -7.98
CA PHE A 157 14.02 30.42 -8.95
C PHE A 157 13.17 29.22 -8.45
N ILE A 158 13.81 28.25 -7.77
CA ILE A 158 13.13 27.08 -7.20
C ILE A 158 12.69 27.27 -5.74
N LYS A 159 12.76 28.49 -5.20
CA LYS A 159 12.29 28.76 -3.83
C LYS A 159 10.77 28.59 -3.75
N CYS A 160 10.31 27.76 -2.80
CA CYS A 160 8.89 27.47 -2.59
C CYS A 160 8.47 27.75 -1.13
N ASN A 161 7.19 27.97 -0.91
CA ASN A 161 6.61 28.28 0.41
C ASN A 161 5.83 27.09 0.98
N THR A 162 6.51 25.95 1.18
CA THR A 162 5.90 24.74 1.75
C THR A 162 5.87 24.75 3.27
N THR A 163 5.07 23.87 3.87
CA THR A 163 5.03 23.70 5.33
C THR A 163 6.41 23.42 5.90
N GLU A 164 7.22 22.58 5.24
CA GLU A 164 8.60 22.26 5.66
C GLU A 164 9.50 23.48 5.63
N ASN A 165 9.35 24.36 4.64
CA ASN A 165 10.13 25.61 4.57
C ASN A 165 9.69 26.61 5.65
N LYS A 166 8.37 26.74 5.90
CA LYS A 166 7.87 27.56 7.01
C LYS A 166 8.45 27.12 8.35
N MET A 167 8.48 25.81 8.62
CA MET A 167 9.08 25.26 9.84
C MET A 167 10.60 25.45 9.90
N SER A 168 11.30 25.27 8.78
CA SER A 168 12.75 25.43 8.66
C SER A 168 13.19 26.90 8.91
N ASP A 169 12.35 27.83 8.45
CA ASP A 169 12.54 29.27 8.61
C ASP A 169 12.03 29.78 9.98
N HIS A 170 11.68 28.88 10.91
CA HIS A 170 11.08 29.20 12.22
C HIS A 170 9.75 29.95 12.17
N ARG A 171 9.04 29.93 11.04
CA ARG A 171 7.73 30.55 10.84
C ARG A 171 6.60 29.59 11.21
N TRP A 172 6.58 29.10 12.44
CA TRP A 172 5.62 28.12 12.94
C TRP A 172 4.18 28.66 12.98
N ASP A 173 4.04 29.97 13.21
CA ASP A 173 2.72 30.63 13.21
C ASP A 173 2.07 30.68 11.82
N ASP A 174 2.87 30.61 10.75
CA ASP A 174 2.39 30.57 9.37
C ASP A 174 1.90 29.18 8.93
N VAL A 175 2.03 28.14 9.77
CA VAL A 175 1.58 26.79 9.43
C VAL A 175 0.06 26.70 9.50
N GLU A 176 -0.56 26.44 8.37
CA GLU A 176 -2.00 26.19 8.23
C GLU A 176 -2.26 24.69 8.15
N PHE A 177 -2.82 24.11 9.21
CA PHE A 177 -2.98 22.65 9.34
C PHE A 177 -3.87 22.06 8.26
N GLU A 178 -4.84 22.79 7.75
CA GLU A 178 -5.72 22.38 6.64
C GLU A 178 -4.94 22.19 5.32
N HIS A 179 -3.79 22.82 5.17
CA HIS A 179 -2.95 22.71 3.97
C HIS A 179 -1.73 21.79 4.16
N VAL A 180 -1.58 21.16 5.34
CA VAL A 180 -0.49 20.23 5.60
C VAL A 180 -0.78 18.90 4.90
N PRO A 181 0.13 18.42 4.00
CA PRO A 181 -0.06 17.12 3.34
C PRO A 181 -0.14 15.96 4.34
N SER A 182 -0.92 14.93 4.01
CA SER A 182 -1.21 13.77 4.88
C SER A 182 0.02 13.16 5.56
N LEU A 183 1.03 12.80 4.78
CA LEU A 183 2.27 12.21 5.32
C LEU A 183 3.10 13.21 6.15
N ALA A 184 3.06 14.51 5.80
CA ALA A 184 3.70 15.55 6.60
C ALA A 184 2.99 15.75 7.94
N MET A 185 1.65 15.64 7.96
CA MET A 185 0.84 15.68 9.18
C MET A 185 1.29 14.57 10.15
N LEU A 186 1.41 13.33 9.68
CA LEU A 186 1.91 12.21 10.50
C LEU A 186 3.35 12.43 10.98
N LYS A 187 4.22 12.83 10.07
CA LYS A 187 5.66 13.01 10.34
C LYS A 187 5.92 14.08 11.39
N TYR A 188 5.19 15.19 11.33
CA TYR A 188 5.44 16.36 12.18
C TYR A 188 4.45 16.51 13.35
N ALA A 189 3.51 15.58 13.53
CA ALA A 189 2.52 15.59 14.60
C ALA A 189 3.11 15.86 16.00
N LYS A 190 4.24 15.21 16.34
CA LYS A 190 4.94 15.46 17.59
C LYS A 190 5.46 16.89 17.69
N ALA A 191 6.00 17.47 16.64
CA ALA A 191 6.45 18.85 16.64
C ALA A 191 5.27 19.82 16.80
N PHE A 192 4.17 19.60 16.08
CA PHE A 192 2.95 20.40 16.19
C PHE A 192 2.32 20.38 17.59
N SER A 193 2.38 19.23 18.29
CA SER A 193 1.82 19.06 19.62
C SER A 193 2.73 19.56 20.74
N THR A 194 4.00 19.82 20.48
CA THR A 194 5.00 20.20 21.53
C THR A 194 5.48 21.64 21.42
N LYS A 195 5.57 22.22 20.22
CA LYS A 195 6.00 23.59 20.01
C LYS A 195 4.97 24.61 20.51
N ALA A 196 5.43 25.64 21.24
CA ALA A 196 4.57 26.64 21.85
C ALA A 196 3.64 27.33 20.82
N GLU A 197 4.17 27.67 19.67
CA GLU A 197 3.49 28.39 18.59
C GLU A 197 2.38 27.57 17.92
N THR A 198 2.48 26.25 17.95
CA THR A 198 1.55 25.37 17.25
C THR A 198 0.65 24.55 18.17
N LYS A 199 1.06 24.25 19.40
CA LYS A 199 0.41 23.31 20.32
C LYS A 199 -1.10 23.56 20.49
N ALA A 200 -1.49 24.77 20.88
CA ALA A 200 -2.90 25.10 21.12
C ALA A 200 -3.72 25.11 19.82
N ARG A 201 -3.14 25.62 18.73
CA ARG A 201 -3.77 25.67 17.40
C ARG A 201 -3.96 24.28 16.81
N TYR A 202 -2.98 23.40 16.99
CA TYR A 202 -3.05 22.02 16.52
C TYR A 202 -4.09 21.20 17.31
N ALA A 203 -4.12 21.33 18.63
CA ALA A 203 -5.15 20.69 19.47
C ALA A 203 -6.55 21.11 19.03
N LYS A 204 -6.80 22.44 18.88
CA LYS A 204 -8.07 22.97 18.40
C LYS A 204 -8.42 22.46 16.97
N TYR A 205 -7.44 22.39 16.07
CA TYR A 205 -7.65 21.84 14.74
C TYR A 205 -8.16 20.38 14.80
N LEU A 206 -7.53 19.53 15.64
CA LEU A 206 -7.98 18.13 15.80
C LEU A 206 -9.38 18.02 16.45
N GLU A 207 -9.71 18.92 17.38
CA GLU A 207 -11.08 19.02 17.93
C GLU A 207 -12.10 19.41 16.86
N ASP A 208 -11.78 20.39 16.01
CA ASP A 208 -12.62 20.81 14.89
C ASP A 208 -12.79 19.67 13.85
N VAL A 209 -11.75 18.86 13.62
CA VAL A 209 -11.82 17.67 12.77
C VAL A 209 -12.72 16.60 13.39
N LYS A 210 -12.63 16.34 14.69
CA LYS A 210 -13.52 15.41 15.41
C LYS A 210 -14.98 15.88 15.36
N ALA A 211 -15.19 17.16 15.47
CA ALA A 211 -16.53 17.77 15.37
C ALA A 211 -17.06 17.88 13.93
N GLY A 212 -16.32 17.45 12.92
CA GLY A 212 -16.70 17.54 11.51
C GLY A 212 -16.72 18.97 10.92
N LYS A 213 -16.10 19.94 11.61
CA LYS A 213 -16.01 21.34 11.14
C LYS A 213 -14.84 21.56 10.17
N LYS A 214 -13.84 20.69 10.22
CA LYS A 214 -12.65 20.73 9.37
C LYS A 214 -12.31 19.33 8.86
N ASP A 215 -11.62 19.28 7.73
CA ASP A 215 -11.17 18.03 7.14
C ASP A 215 -9.73 17.70 7.53
N LEU A 216 -9.44 16.41 7.66
CA LEU A 216 -8.11 15.89 7.82
C LEU A 216 -7.70 15.18 6.53
N HIS A 217 -6.64 15.67 5.89
CA HIS A 217 -6.14 15.06 4.67
C HIS A 217 -5.46 13.73 4.96
N VAL A 218 -6.08 12.63 4.55
CA VAL A 218 -5.56 11.26 4.69
C VAL A 218 -5.42 10.54 3.34
N ALA A 219 -5.75 11.18 2.23
CA ALA A 219 -5.83 10.55 0.90
C ALA A 219 -4.54 9.86 0.44
N THR A 220 -3.37 10.32 0.89
CA THR A 220 -2.07 9.71 0.57
C THR A 220 -1.48 8.90 1.73
N THR A 221 -2.28 8.64 2.76
CA THR A 221 -1.87 7.93 3.97
C THR A 221 -2.41 6.50 3.90
N SER A 222 -1.53 5.52 4.00
CA SER A 222 -1.95 4.12 4.12
C SER A 222 -2.35 3.78 5.56
N VAL A 223 -3.12 2.71 5.75
CA VAL A 223 -3.43 2.18 7.08
C VAL A 223 -2.16 1.86 7.88
N TYR A 224 -1.11 1.41 7.19
CA TYR A 224 0.19 1.12 7.81
C TYR A 224 0.95 2.38 8.24
N ASP A 225 0.84 3.50 7.49
CA ASP A 225 1.44 4.77 7.91
C ASP A 225 0.82 5.29 9.20
N ILE A 226 -0.50 5.19 9.34
CA ILE A 226 -1.22 5.53 10.58
C ILE A 226 -0.73 4.61 11.71
N TYR A 227 -0.69 3.31 11.47
CA TYR A 227 -0.21 2.31 12.41
C TYR A 227 1.20 2.62 12.93
N ARG A 228 2.17 2.85 12.06
CA ARG A 228 3.55 3.17 12.44
C ARG A 228 3.68 4.44 13.29
N ASN A 229 2.77 5.39 13.11
CA ASN A 229 2.79 6.67 13.81
C ASN A 229 1.81 6.73 15.00
N ARG A 230 1.12 5.65 15.33
CA ARG A 230 0.05 5.60 16.35
C ARG A 230 0.39 6.22 17.70
N LYS A 231 1.65 6.09 18.14
CA LYS A 231 2.13 6.69 19.40
C LYS A 231 2.34 8.22 19.34
N LYS A 232 2.26 8.83 18.14
CA LYS A 232 2.51 10.26 17.91
C LYS A 232 1.25 11.03 17.51
N ILE A 233 0.18 10.34 17.17
CA ILE A 233 -1.06 10.88 16.63
C ILE A 233 -2.26 10.30 17.37
N ASP A 234 -3.43 10.89 17.15
CA ASP A 234 -4.71 10.23 17.45
C ASP A 234 -5.04 9.24 16.32
N ALA A 235 -4.55 8.00 16.46
CA ALA A 235 -4.61 6.99 15.41
C ALA A 235 -6.04 6.64 15.02
N ASP A 236 -6.95 6.57 15.99
CA ASP A 236 -8.37 6.26 15.74
C ASP A 236 -9.05 7.37 14.95
N LEU A 237 -8.72 8.65 15.22
CA LEU A 237 -9.21 9.77 14.41
C LEU A 237 -8.73 9.67 12.96
N PHE A 238 -7.44 9.45 12.74
CA PHE A 238 -6.88 9.31 11.38
C PHE A 238 -7.51 8.12 10.65
N PHE A 239 -7.64 6.99 11.34
CA PHE A 239 -8.24 5.77 10.80
C PHE A 239 -9.71 5.97 10.40
N SER A 240 -10.47 6.72 11.22
CA SER A 240 -11.89 7.03 10.97
C SER A 240 -12.10 7.89 9.72
N LYS A 241 -11.06 8.60 9.27
CA LYS A 241 -11.09 9.47 8.07
C LYS A 241 -10.61 8.77 6.80
N LEU A 242 -10.10 7.54 6.90
CA LEU A 242 -9.87 6.72 5.71
C LEU A 242 -11.18 6.42 5.02
N GLU A 243 -11.12 6.22 3.71
CA GLU A 243 -12.29 5.84 2.93
C GLU A 243 -12.87 4.54 3.46
N LYS A 244 -14.16 4.55 3.78
CA LYS A 244 -14.86 3.38 4.29
C LYS A 244 -15.27 2.48 3.15
N ILE A 245 -14.80 1.22 3.21
CA ILE A 245 -15.30 0.12 2.40
C ILE A 245 -16.26 -0.72 3.25
N SER A 246 -17.12 -1.51 2.63
CA SER A 246 -18.05 -2.39 3.34
C SER A 246 -18.29 -3.65 2.54
N GLY A 247 -18.30 -4.80 3.20
CA GLY A 247 -18.57 -6.07 2.54
C GLY A 247 -18.51 -7.26 3.49
N SER A 248 -18.94 -8.41 2.99
CA SER A 248 -18.97 -9.65 3.73
C SER A 248 -17.63 -10.38 3.63
N TRP A 249 -16.73 -10.13 4.57
CA TRP A 249 -15.41 -10.78 4.63
C TRP A 249 -14.93 -11.05 6.04
N ILE A 250 -13.92 -11.92 6.13
CA ILE A 250 -13.10 -12.08 7.33
C ILE A 250 -11.62 -11.99 6.93
N PRO A 251 -10.83 -11.09 7.54
CA PRO A 251 -9.39 -11.04 7.33
C PRO A 251 -8.68 -12.19 8.05
N VAL A 252 -7.74 -12.80 7.37
CA VAL A 252 -6.87 -13.87 7.86
C VAL A 252 -5.44 -13.37 7.83
N VAL A 253 -4.84 -13.18 9.00
CA VAL A 253 -3.53 -12.56 9.15
C VAL A 253 -2.47 -13.60 9.46
N ASP A 254 -1.53 -13.74 8.56
CA ASP A 254 -0.37 -14.61 8.73
C ASP A 254 0.56 -14.06 9.81
N SER A 255 0.81 -14.88 10.82
CA SER A 255 1.70 -14.59 11.95
C SER A 255 2.92 -15.52 12.01
N SER A 256 3.24 -16.18 10.89
CA SER A 256 4.42 -17.03 10.77
C SER A 256 5.74 -16.25 10.89
N GLY A 257 6.84 -16.97 11.15
CA GLY A 257 8.15 -16.36 11.33
C GLY A 257 8.66 -15.60 10.12
N SER A 258 8.32 -16.02 8.90
CA SER A 258 8.72 -15.36 7.64
C SER A 258 8.13 -13.94 7.51
N MET A 259 7.00 -13.67 8.14
CA MET A 259 6.37 -12.34 8.18
C MET A 259 7.13 -11.32 9.03
N GLN A 260 8.05 -11.77 9.91
CA GLN A 260 8.87 -10.89 10.77
C GLN A 260 10.14 -10.46 10.03
N ASP A 261 9.98 -9.72 8.97
CA ASP A 261 11.07 -9.25 8.13
C ASP A 261 11.41 -7.77 8.36
N MET A 262 12.55 -7.32 7.78
CA MET A 262 12.96 -5.92 7.85
C MET A 262 11.97 -4.93 7.21
N ASN A 263 11.03 -5.41 6.39
CA ASN A 263 10.01 -4.61 5.74
C ASN A 263 8.73 -4.49 6.58
N ASP A 264 8.71 -5.10 7.77
CA ASP A 264 7.57 -5.12 8.70
C ASP A 264 6.28 -5.65 8.02
N SER A 265 6.40 -6.80 7.33
CA SER A 265 5.28 -7.43 6.61
C SER A 265 4.17 -7.82 7.57
N TYR A 266 4.52 -8.31 8.76
CA TYR A 266 3.57 -8.57 9.83
C TYR A 266 2.82 -7.28 10.24
N GLY A 267 3.53 -6.14 10.47
CA GLY A 267 2.93 -4.85 10.78
C GLY A 267 1.94 -4.36 9.72
N LYS A 268 2.27 -4.57 8.46
CA LYS A 268 1.37 -4.26 7.34
C LYS A 268 0.14 -5.16 7.35
N ALA A 269 0.31 -6.47 7.57
CA ALA A 269 -0.78 -7.44 7.61
C ALA A 269 -1.80 -7.09 8.68
N MET A 270 -1.34 -6.76 9.86
CA MET A 270 -2.24 -6.39 10.95
C MET A 270 -2.92 -5.05 10.72
N ALA A 271 -2.20 -4.03 10.27
CA ALA A 271 -2.81 -2.74 9.96
C ALA A 271 -3.96 -2.88 8.97
N ILE A 272 -3.77 -3.67 7.91
CA ILE A 272 -4.81 -3.98 6.92
C ILE A 272 -5.90 -4.86 7.55
N GLY A 273 -5.53 -5.92 8.28
CA GLY A 273 -6.46 -6.82 8.95
C GLY A 273 -7.38 -6.07 9.91
N HIS A 274 -6.83 -5.15 10.70
CA HIS A 274 -7.61 -4.29 11.59
C HIS A 274 -8.58 -3.39 10.81
N TYR A 275 -8.12 -2.74 9.74
CA TYR A 275 -8.98 -1.91 8.89
C TYR A 275 -10.12 -2.74 8.29
N LEU A 276 -9.82 -3.91 7.74
CA LEU A 276 -10.80 -4.82 7.16
C LEU A 276 -11.82 -5.31 8.17
N ALA A 277 -11.35 -5.68 9.36
CA ALA A 277 -12.22 -6.13 10.46
C ALA A 277 -13.21 -5.03 10.88
N LYS A 278 -12.76 -3.76 10.95
CA LYS A 278 -13.63 -2.61 11.23
C LYS A 278 -14.66 -2.34 10.13
N CYS A 279 -14.37 -2.73 8.90
CA CYS A 279 -15.21 -2.52 7.72
C CYS A 279 -16.07 -3.74 7.37
N SER A 280 -15.88 -4.88 8.01
CA SER A 280 -16.62 -6.11 7.75
C SER A 280 -18.07 -6.04 8.21
N THR A 281 -18.99 -6.51 7.37
CA THR A 281 -20.40 -6.71 7.71
C THR A 281 -20.68 -8.13 8.21
N TYR A 282 -19.81 -9.09 7.89
CA TYR A 282 -19.93 -10.49 8.31
C TYR A 282 -19.46 -10.71 9.75
N ALA A 283 -18.23 -10.32 10.04
CA ALA A 283 -17.59 -10.48 11.35
C ALA A 283 -16.95 -9.17 11.82
N PRO A 284 -17.77 -8.18 12.25
CA PRO A 284 -17.27 -6.89 12.66
C PRO A 284 -16.23 -7.01 13.78
N ASN A 285 -15.10 -6.32 13.64
CA ASN A 285 -13.99 -6.33 14.57
C ASN A 285 -13.31 -7.70 14.79
N GLN A 286 -13.52 -8.67 13.91
CA GLN A 286 -12.88 -9.99 14.05
C GLN A 286 -11.85 -10.23 12.96
N VAL A 287 -10.77 -10.90 13.35
CA VAL A 287 -9.70 -11.37 12.47
C VAL A 287 -9.30 -12.78 12.87
N VAL A 288 -8.90 -13.59 11.89
CA VAL A 288 -8.24 -14.87 12.13
C VAL A 288 -6.74 -14.63 12.08
N SER A 289 -6.02 -14.86 13.17
CA SER A 289 -4.57 -14.98 13.12
C SER A 289 -4.19 -16.42 12.83
N PHE A 290 -3.21 -16.65 11.98
CA PHE A 290 -2.78 -18.01 11.76
C PHE A 290 -1.26 -18.17 11.64
N SER A 291 -0.83 -19.28 12.19
CA SER A 291 0.45 -19.93 12.01
C SER A 291 0.20 -21.44 12.10
N SER A 292 0.84 -22.19 12.98
CA SER A 292 0.47 -23.58 13.26
C SER A 292 -0.83 -23.74 14.06
N ARG A 293 -1.30 -22.67 14.73
CA ARG A 293 -2.50 -22.66 15.59
C ARG A 293 -3.38 -21.43 15.30
N PRO A 294 -4.27 -21.51 14.31
CA PRO A 294 -5.14 -20.40 13.97
C PRO A 294 -6.12 -20.07 15.10
N GLN A 295 -6.35 -18.77 15.32
CA GLN A 295 -7.26 -18.27 16.36
C GLN A 295 -8.16 -17.18 15.79
N LEU A 296 -9.42 -17.16 16.22
CA LEU A 296 -10.34 -16.05 15.95
C LEU A 296 -10.18 -15.00 17.05
N LEU A 297 -9.77 -13.79 16.68
CA LEU A 297 -9.50 -12.69 17.61
C LEU A 297 -10.53 -11.58 17.42
N THR A 298 -10.99 -10.97 18.52
CA THR A 298 -11.85 -9.78 18.50
C THR A 298 -11.00 -8.55 18.80
N LEU A 299 -11.01 -7.56 17.89
CA LEU A 299 -10.22 -6.34 17.97
C LEU A 299 -11.00 -5.18 18.59
N GLY A 300 -10.36 -4.39 19.46
CA GLY A 300 -10.89 -3.14 20.01
C GLY A 300 -10.47 -1.89 19.22
N ASN A 301 -9.92 -0.88 19.90
CA ASN A 301 -9.42 0.35 19.27
C ASN A 301 -7.98 0.20 18.79
N LEU A 302 -7.62 0.92 17.71
CA LEU A 302 -6.30 0.84 17.10
C LEU A 302 -5.18 1.26 18.08
N SER A 303 -5.46 2.20 18.98
CA SER A 303 -4.52 2.70 20.00
C SER A 303 -4.30 1.72 21.16
N GLU A 304 -5.30 0.90 21.50
CA GLU A 304 -5.28 0.02 22.67
C GLU A 304 -4.89 -1.42 22.35
N ASP A 305 -5.43 -1.97 21.27
CA ASP A 305 -5.28 -3.38 20.96
C ASP A 305 -3.95 -3.73 20.33
N ILE A 306 -3.35 -2.79 19.62
CA ILE A 306 -2.09 -3.06 18.95
C ILE A 306 -0.96 -3.33 19.93
N ASP A 307 -0.92 -2.61 21.03
CA ASP A 307 0.07 -2.87 22.08
C ASP A 307 -0.23 -4.18 22.85
N ARG A 308 -1.46 -4.69 22.78
CA ARG A 308 -1.88 -5.96 23.40
C ARG A 308 -1.52 -7.19 22.56
N TYR A 309 -1.60 -7.06 21.22
CA TYR A 309 -1.43 -8.18 20.28
C TYR A 309 -0.08 -8.19 19.56
N TRP A 310 0.75 -7.12 19.73
CA TRP A 310 1.88 -6.82 18.88
C TRP A 310 3.21 -6.81 19.58
N MET A 311 3.84 -7.68 19.94
CA MET A 311 5.13 -7.76 20.62
C MET A 311 5.09 -7.21 22.04
N PRO A 312 5.10 -8.08 23.00
CA PRO A 312 5.53 -7.75 24.32
C PRO A 312 6.92 -7.13 24.24
N ASP A 313 7.11 -5.97 24.84
CA ASP A 313 8.46 -5.49 25.14
C ASP A 313 9.04 -6.47 26.16
N TYR A 314 9.73 -7.49 25.67
CA TYR A 314 10.31 -8.59 26.47
C TYR A 314 11.15 -8.10 27.66
N ASN A 315 11.48 -6.81 27.69
CA ASN A 315 12.27 -6.20 28.76
C ASN A 315 11.44 -5.59 29.90
N LYS A 316 10.10 -5.54 29.80
CA LYS A 316 9.25 -4.79 30.77
C LYS A 316 8.09 -5.55 31.36
N GLU A 317 7.84 -6.81 30.99
CA GLU A 317 6.58 -7.46 31.33
C GLU A 317 6.68 -8.53 32.37
N SER A 318 5.61 -8.62 33.21
CA SER A 318 5.38 -9.71 34.12
C SER A 318 5.25 -11.04 33.38
N GLU A 319 5.50 -12.16 34.06
CA GLU A 319 5.36 -13.52 33.51
C GLU A 319 3.94 -13.76 32.91
N TYR A 320 2.93 -13.19 33.56
CA TYR A 320 1.52 -13.23 33.13
C TYR A 320 1.27 -12.49 31.81
N GLU A 321 1.86 -11.31 31.63
CA GLU A 321 1.75 -10.54 30.38
C GLU A 321 2.47 -11.23 29.23
N ARG A 322 3.60 -11.90 29.50
CA ARG A 322 4.29 -12.75 28.51
C ARG A 322 3.47 -13.97 28.11
N GLU A 323 2.76 -14.59 29.05
CA GLU A 323 1.89 -15.73 28.80
C GLU A 323 0.70 -15.33 27.93
N ILE A 324 0.05 -14.20 28.23
CA ILE A 324 -1.04 -13.64 27.40
C ILE A 324 -0.52 -13.25 26.03
N ALA A 325 0.61 -12.57 25.94
CA ALA A 325 1.21 -12.19 24.67
C ALA A 325 1.57 -13.41 23.82
N SER A 326 2.07 -14.50 24.42
CA SER A 326 2.36 -15.76 23.73
C SER A 326 1.09 -16.45 23.20
N MET A 327 -0.07 -16.19 23.80
CA MET A 327 -1.36 -16.68 23.29
C MET A 327 -1.85 -15.91 22.06
N TYR A 328 -1.47 -14.65 21.94
CA TYR A 328 -1.95 -13.73 20.88
C TYR A 328 -0.93 -13.43 19.78
N THR A 329 0.36 -13.44 20.09
CA THR A 329 1.40 -13.49 19.06
C THR A 329 1.44 -14.91 18.54
N GLY A 330 1.14 -15.11 17.26
CA GLY A 330 1.31 -16.42 16.66
C GLY A 330 2.66 -17.01 17.07
N ASP A 331 2.73 -18.31 17.20
CA ASP A 331 3.89 -19.05 17.70
C ASP A 331 5.13 -18.96 16.79
N CYS A 332 5.13 -18.03 15.80
CA CYS A 332 6.19 -17.82 14.80
C CYS A 332 6.60 -19.13 14.09
N SER A 333 5.72 -20.11 14.09
CA SER A 333 5.93 -21.42 13.50
C SER A 333 5.46 -21.46 12.04
N ASN A 334 5.19 -22.61 11.55
CA ASN A 334 4.82 -22.94 10.19
C ASN A 334 3.50 -22.33 9.72
N THR A 335 3.33 -22.18 8.40
CA THR A 335 2.20 -21.55 7.74
C THR A 335 1.23 -22.61 7.17
N ASP A 336 0.36 -23.17 8.02
CA ASP A 336 -0.63 -24.19 7.63
C ASP A 336 -2.02 -23.57 7.38
N PHE A 337 -2.27 -23.14 6.14
CA PHE A 337 -3.56 -22.57 5.75
C PHE A 337 -4.72 -23.57 5.84
N GLY A 338 -4.46 -24.88 5.73
CA GLY A 338 -5.47 -25.90 5.89
C GLY A 338 -6.15 -25.87 7.27
N LYS A 339 -5.41 -25.54 8.33
CA LYS A 339 -5.97 -25.38 9.68
C LYS A 339 -6.87 -24.14 9.82
N VAL A 340 -6.58 -23.06 9.10
CA VAL A 340 -7.47 -21.89 9.01
C VAL A 340 -8.82 -22.31 8.44
N MET A 341 -8.79 -23.07 7.36
CA MET A 341 -10.00 -23.55 6.71
C MET A 341 -10.79 -24.50 7.63
N GLN A 342 -10.11 -25.35 8.41
CA GLN A 342 -10.75 -26.19 9.42
C GLN A 342 -11.39 -25.36 10.55
N LEU A 343 -10.68 -24.33 11.06
CA LEU A 343 -11.24 -23.41 12.05
C LEU A 343 -12.54 -22.78 11.53
N LEU A 344 -12.49 -22.22 10.31
CA LEU A 344 -13.64 -21.55 9.71
C LEU A 344 -14.80 -22.51 9.45
N SER A 345 -14.54 -23.75 9.04
CA SER A 345 -15.58 -24.76 8.83
C SER A 345 -16.29 -25.23 10.11
N ASN A 346 -15.63 -25.05 11.26
CA ASN A 346 -16.16 -25.38 12.59
C ASN A 346 -16.88 -24.21 13.27
N LEU A 347 -16.80 -22.99 12.71
CA LEU A 347 -17.60 -21.89 13.21
C LEU A 347 -19.07 -22.20 12.85
N ASP A 348 -19.91 -22.35 13.88
CA ASP A 348 -21.35 -22.68 13.75
C ASP A 348 -22.08 -21.51 13.05
N GLY A 349 -22.08 -21.52 11.72
CA GLY A 349 -22.77 -20.54 10.92
C GLY A 349 -23.35 -21.17 9.65
N GLU A 350 -24.65 -20.98 9.44
CA GLU A 350 -25.32 -21.34 8.18
C GLU A 350 -24.84 -20.45 7.01
N ILE A 351 -24.13 -19.37 7.32
CA ILE A 351 -23.69 -18.34 6.36
C ILE A 351 -22.18 -18.15 6.50
N MET A 352 -21.45 -18.32 5.41
CA MET A 352 -20.02 -18.01 5.31
C MET A 352 -19.82 -16.60 4.70
N PRO A 353 -18.67 -15.94 4.95
CA PRO A 353 -18.38 -14.66 4.32
C PRO A 353 -18.25 -14.83 2.80
N GLU A 354 -18.51 -13.77 2.07
CA GLU A 354 -18.29 -13.75 0.62
C GLU A 354 -16.79 -13.88 0.29
N TYR A 355 -15.91 -13.30 1.14
CA TYR A 355 -14.47 -13.34 0.95
C TYR A 355 -13.72 -13.74 2.21
N LEU A 356 -12.69 -14.58 2.02
CA LEU A 356 -11.59 -14.78 2.96
C LEU A 356 -10.40 -13.94 2.46
N ILE A 357 -9.97 -12.93 3.23
CA ILE A 357 -8.87 -12.04 2.81
C ILE A 357 -7.60 -12.46 3.55
N VAL A 358 -6.73 -13.18 2.84
CA VAL A 358 -5.49 -13.76 3.39
C VAL A 358 -4.33 -12.79 3.20
N LEU A 359 -3.83 -12.28 4.30
CA LEU A 359 -2.73 -11.31 4.37
C LEU A 359 -1.44 -12.06 4.75
N SER A 360 -0.58 -12.37 3.79
CA SER A 360 0.58 -13.26 3.95
C SER A 360 1.74 -12.84 3.04
N ASP A 361 2.90 -13.41 3.20
CA ASP A 361 4.02 -13.38 2.24
C ASP A 361 3.94 -14.53 1.21
N MET A 362 2.91 -15.36 1.28
CA MET A 362 2.61 -16.48 0.39
C MET A 362 3.60 -17.66 0.47
N GLU A 363 4.38 -17.77 1.55
CA GLU A 363 5.33 -18.88 1.76
C GLU A 363 4.69 -19.99 2.62
N PHE A 364 3.71 -20.71 2.03
CA PHE A 364 2.94 -21.77 2.71
C PHE A 364 3.71 -23.09 2.82
N ASP A 365 3.38 -23.90 3.84
CA ASP A 365 3.96 -25.20 4.10
C ASP A 365 3.54 -26.26 3.08
N GLN A 366 4.43 -27.24 2.82
CA GLN A 366 4.09 -28.42 2.04
C GLN A 366 2.93 -29.18 2.71
N GLY A 367 1.88 -29.49 1.95
CA GLY A 367 0.67 -30.16 2.45
C GLY A 367 -0.47 -29.22 2.81
N SER A 368 -0.20 -27.94 3.04
CA SER A 368 -1.23 -26.90 3.25
C SER A 368 -2.24 -26.85 2.09
N ARG A 369 -1.75 -27.05 0.86
CA ARG A 369 -2.58 -27.08 -0.35
C ARG A 369 -3.60 -28.23 -0.33
N THR A 370 -3.18 -29.46 0.03
CA THR A 370 -4.08 -30.62 0.09
C THR A 370 -5.21 -30.39 1.10
N SER A 371 -4.89 -29.84 2.27
CA SER A 371 -5.87 -29.49 3.29
C SER A 371 -6.80 -28.37 2.83
N LYS A 372 -6.25 -27.35 2.14
CA LYS A 372 -7.01 -26.25 1.54
C LYS A 372 -7.99 -26.78 0.50
N ASP A 373 -7.53 -27.60 -0.44
CA ASP A 373 -8.35 -28.14 -1.52
C ASP A 373 -9.48 -29.03 -0.98
N ALA A 374 -9.19 -29.87 0.03
CA ALA A 374 -10.20 -30.69 0.70
C ALA A 374 -11.27 -29.82 1.40
N THR A 375 -10.87 -28.74 2.07
CA THR A 375 -11.82 -27.85 2.74
C THR A 375 -12.59 -27.00 1.75
N MET A 376 -11.99 -26.55 0.66
CA MET A 376 -12.69 -25.86 -0.43
C MET A 376 -13.72 -26.78 -1.10
N GLN A 377 -13.42 -28.08 -1.23
CA GLN A 377 -14.39 -29.08 -1.69
C GLN A 377 -15.56 -29.20 -0.70
N LEU A 378 -15.27 -29.28 0.60
CA LEU A 378 -16.30 -29.28 1.65
C LEU A 378 -17.20 -28.04 1.61
N PHE A 379 -16.60 -26.85 1.36
CA PHE A 379 -17.37 -25.61 1.21
C PHE A 379 -18.31 -25.68 0.01
N LYS A 380 -17.83 -26.20 -1.13
CA LYS A 380 -18.68 -26.41 -2.32
C LYS A 380 -19.82 -27.40 -2.04
N GLU A 381 -19.55 -28.48 -1.33
CA GLU A 381 -20.56 -29.48 -0.93
C GLU A 381 -21.63 -28.89 0.00
N LYS A 382 -21.26 -27.96 0.87
CA LYS A 382 -22.16 -27.16 1.72
C LYS A 382 -22.86 -26.02 0.99
N GLY A 383 -22.55 -25.78 -0.30
CA GLY A 383 -23.11 -24.70 -1.10
C GLY A 383 -22.55 -23.32 -0.83
N TYR A 384 -21.41 -23.21 -0.15
CA TYR A 384 -20.74 -21.94 0.12
C TYR A 384 -20.00 -21.41 -1.13
N THR A 385 -20.20 -20.14 -1.46
CA THR A 385 -19.60 -19.45 -2.62
C THR A 385 -18.43 -18.54 -2.23
N THR A 386 -17.85 -18.76 -1.05
CA THR A 386 -16.74 -17.97 -0.52
C THR A 386 -15.54 -17.99 -1.45
N LYS A 387 -15.03 -16.80 -1.80
CA LYS A 387 -13.82 -16.60 -2.60
C LYS A 387 -12.64 -16.25 -1.71
N ILE A 388 -11.42 -16.57 -2.15
CA ILE A 388 -10.20 -16.22 -1.43
C ILE A 388 -9.56 -15.02 -2.11
N VAL A 389 -9.18 -14.03 -1.31
CA VAL A 389 -8.31 -12.93 -1.72
C VAL A 389 -6.92 -13.20 -1.17
N TRP A 390 -5.99 -13.54 -2.05
CA TRP A 390 -4.59 -13.74 -1.73
C TRP A 390 -3.87 -12.40 -1.80
N TRP A 391 -3.51 -11.83 -0.66
CA TRP A 391 -2.87 -10.53 -0.58
C TRP A 391 -1.42 -10.65 -0.12
N ASN A 392 -0.50 -10.58 -1.08
CA ASN A 392 0.94 -10.68 -0.84
C ASN A 392 1.52 -9.37 -0.31
N LEU A 393 2.10 -9.38 0.88
CA LEU A 393 2.65 -8.20 1.57
C LEU A 393 4.17 -8.14 1.53
N ASN A 394 4.84 -9.25 1.22
CA ASN A 394 6.28 -9.32 1.11
C ASN A 394 6.68 -10.24 -0.04
N SER A 395 6.57 -9.80 -1.27
CA SER A 395 7.03 -10.60 -2.41
C SER A 395 8.55 -10.73 -2.40
N ARG A 396 9.06 -11.75 -1.69
CA ARG A 396 10.44 -12.21 -1.87
C ARG A 396 10.58 -12.89 -3.22
N HIS A 397 9.53 -13.59 -3.66
CA HIS A 397 9.44 -14.34 -4.91
C HIS A 397 8.17 -14.00 -5.68
N THR A 398 8.11 -14.37 -6.97
CA THR A 398 6.93 -14.24 -7.83
C THR A 398 5.90 -15.34 -7.55
N THR A 399 5.65 -15.70 -6.30
CA THR A 399 4.86 -16.89 -6.00
C THR A 399 3.44 -16.55 -5.58
N CYS A 400 2.47 -17.23 -6.19
CA CYS A 400 1.08 -17.22 -5.81
C CYS A 400 0.61 -18.64 -5.52
N PRO A 401 -0.25 -18.89 -4.52
CA PRO A 401 -0.66 -20.24 -4.14
C PRO A 401 -1.51 -20.95 -5.20
N GLU A 402 -2.09 -20.21 -6.13
CA GLU A 402 -2.89 -20.76 -7.23
C GLU A 402 -2.95 -19.82 -8.43
N MET A 403 -3.40 -20.33 -9.59
CA MET A 403 -3.68 -19.52 -10.77
C MET A 403 -5.13 -19.01 -10.74
N ASP A 404 -5.36 -17.89 -11.44
CA ASP A 404 -6.68 -17.23 -11.54
C ASP A 404 -7.70 -18.01 -12.40
N ASN A 405 -7.90 -19.28 -12.11
CA ASN A 405 -8.94 -20.11 -12.74
C ASN A 405 -10.08 -20.45 -11.77
N SER A 406 -9.96 -20.06 -10.51
CA SER A 406 -10.87 -20.43 -9.42
C SER A 406 -11.84 -19.31 -9.04
N GLY A 407 -11.74 -18.14 -9.65
CA GLY A 407 -12.46 -16.92 -9.27
C GLY A 407 -11.91 -16.26 -8.00
N ASN A 408 -10.72 -16.67 -7.55
CA ASN A 408 -9.99 -16.02 -6.47
C ASN A 408 -9.28 -14.77 -6.96
N ILE A 409 -8.92 -13.88 -6.02
CA ILE A 409 -8.33 -12.57 -6.30
C ILE A 409 -6.91 -12.55 -5.76
N PHE A 410 -5.99 -11.95 -6.53
CA PHE A 410 -4.59 -11.79 -6.13
C PHE A 410 -4.26 -10.31 -6.02
N LEU A 411 -3.73 -9.90 -4.88
CA LEU A 411 -3.33 -8.53 -4.60
C LEU A 411 -1.91 -8.51 -4.05
N SER A 412 -1.20 -7.39 -4.20
CA SER A 412 0.08 -7.18 -3.53
C SER A 412 0.28 -5.73 -3.08
N GLY A 413 1.09 -5.56 -2.03
CA GLY A 413 1.29 -4.28 -1.37
C GLY A 413 0.26 -4.01 -0.28
N TYR A 414 0.18 -2.76 0.20
CA TYR A 414 -0.64 -2.39 1.36
C TYR A 414 -1.59 -1.21 1.09
N ASN A 415 -1.95 -0.98 -0.18
CA ASN A 415 -2.85 0.09 -0.55
C ASN A 415 -4.32 -0.37 -0.43
N PRO A 416 -5.14 0.24 0.44
CA PRO A 416 -6.55 -0.10 0.60
C PRO A 416 -7.40 0.20 -0.65
N MET A 417 -6.89 1.00 -1.60
CA MET A 417 -7.55 1.25 -2.89
C MET A 417 -7.92 -0.05 -3.61
N LEU A 418 -7.08 -1.09 -3.48
CA LEU A 418 -7.33 -2.41 -4.06
C LEU A 418 -8.59 -3.09 -3.51
N LEU A 419 -9.07 -2.71 -2.33
CA LEU A 419 -10.26 -3.28 -1.71
C LEU A 419 -11.57 -2.71 -2.23
N LYS A 420 -11.59 -1.50 -2.80
CA LYS A 420 -12.80 -0.93 -3.42
C LYS A 420 -13.38 -1.87 -4.47
N PHE A 421 -12.54 -2.69 -5.07
CA PHE A 421 -12.89 -3.61 -6.11
C PHE A 421 -13.42 -4.94 -5.60
N LEU A 422 -13.22 -5.29 -4.33
CA LEU A 422 -13.87 -6.43 -3.69
C LEU A 422 -15.41 -6.28 -3.65
N GLN A 423 -15.91 -5.05 -3.68
CA GLN A 423 -17.34 -4.75 -3.61
C GLN A 423 -18.10 -4.99 -4.92
N ALA A 424 -17.41 -5.16 -6.05
CA ALA A 424 -18.03 -5.20 -7.37
C ALA A 424 -18.32 -6.59 -7.96
N GLY A 425 -18.13 -7.68 -7.19
CA GLY A 425 -18.50 -9.05 -7.58
C GLY A 425 -17.75 -9.55 -8.83
N PHE A 426 -16.43 -9.61 -8.81
CA PHE A 426 -15.55 -9.62 -9.96
C PHE A 426 -15.56 -10.83 -10.87
N ASP A 427 -15.77 -10.54 -12.13
CA ASP A 427 -15.03 -11.15 -13.22
C ASP A 427 -13.62 -10.49 -13.28
N THR A 428 -12.56 -11.27 -13.15
CA THR A 428 -11.17 -10.77 -13.13
C THR A 428 -10.78 -10.07 -14.44
N SER A 429 -11.41 -10.40 -15.56
CA SER A 429 -11.20 -9.73 -16.84
C SER A 429 -11.78 -8.31 -16.86
N ALA A 430 -12.90 -8.07 -16.18
CA ALA A 430 -13.51 -6.75 -16.04
C ALA A 430 -12.84 -5.89 -14.94
N PHE A 431 -12.14 -6.53 -14.00
CA PHE A 431 -11.56 -5.88 -12.83
C PHE A 431 -10.59 -4.74 -13.18
N LEU A 432 -9.56 -5.03 -13.97
CA LEU A 432 -8.58 -4.03 -14.36
C LEU A 432 -9.24 -2.87 -15.12
N HIS A 433 -10.19 -3.17 -15.98
CA HIS A 433 -10.90 -2.15 -16.74
C HIS A 433 -11.72 -1.22 -15.84
N THR A 434 -12.45 -1.79 -14.87
CA THR A 434 -13.22 -1.02 -13.87
C THR A 434 -12.28 -0.16 -13.03
N LEU A 435 -11.16 -0.71 -12.57
CA LEU A 435 -10.13 -0.02 -11.83
C LEU A 435 -9.62 1.21 -12.56
N LEU A 436 -9.26 1.04 -13.83
CA LEU A 436 -8.73 2.13 -14.64
C LEU A 436 -9.80 3.17 -15.00
N GLN A 437 -11.06 2.78 -15.18
CA GLN A 437 -12.16 3.72 -15.37
C GLN A 437 -12.38 4.62 -14.15
N GLU A 438 -12.37 4.04 -12.93
CA GLU A 438 -12.49 4.82 -11.70
C GLU A 438 -11.29 5.74 -11.50
N TYR A 439 -10.09 5.26 -11.81
CA TYR A 439 -8.89 6.09 -11.79
C TYR A 439 -8.98 7.25 -12.79
N ALA A 440 -9.38 6.99 -14.04
CA ALA A 440 -9.54 8.02 -15.05
C ALA A 440 -10.50 9.13 -14.60
N LYS A 441 -11.67 8.77 -14.07
CA LYS A 441 -12.61 9.74 -13.47
C LYS A 441 -11.96 10.55 -12.35
N SER A 442 -11.19 9.91 -11.47
CA SER A 442 -10.55 10.57 -10.33
C SER A 442 -9.48 11.59 -10.73
N VAL A 443 -8.84 11.42 -11.88
CA VAL A 443 -7.82 12.34 -12.41
C VAL A 443 -8.34 13.25 -13.55
N GLY A 444 -9.65 13.19 -13.85
CA GLY A 444 -10.29 14.04 -14.86
C GLY A 444 -9.95 13.65 -16.31
N LYS A 445 -9.76 12.35 -16.57
CA LYS A 445 -9.39 11.76 -17.88
C LYS A 445 -10.52 10.89 -18.44
#